data_04eaca4fac6ef31664045ebe0ad53f28
#
_entry.id   04eaca4fac6ef31664045ebe0ad53f28
#
_cell.length_a   1.000
_cell.length_b   1.000
_cell.length_c   1.000
_cell.angle_alpha   90.00
_cell.angle_beta   90.00
_cell.angle_gamma   90.00
#
_symmetry.space_group_name_H-M   'P 1'
#
loop_
_entity.id
_entity.type
_entity.pdbx_description
1 polymer ?
#
loop_
_entity_poly.entity_id
_entity_poly.type
_entity_poly.pdbx_seq_one_letter_code
_entity_poly.pdbx_strand_id
1 'polypeptide(L)'
;MLSHKQLVKKMLANPAVKARYDVQKEEFALFDELVKARAKAGLTQADVAERMGTQVPAISRLESGARSPGHSPSIATLQRYADAVGCRLVVKLAPKKKTTAVRLPSLKRAA
;
A
#
# COMPACT_ATOMS: atom_id res chain seq x y z
N MET A 1 -10.16 19.13 27.51
CA MET A 1 -9.99 17.85 26.79
C MET A 1 -9.90 18.09 25.31
N LEU A 2 -9.01 17.41 24.65
CA LEU A 2 -8.85 17.62 23.23
C LEU A 2 -9.85 16.82 22.43
N SER A 3 -10.33 17.37 21.33
CA SER A 3 -11.19 16.62 20.42
C SER A 3 -10.30 15.62 19.71
N HIS A 4 -10.92 14.66 19.06
CA HIS A 4 -10.17 13.65 18.29
C HIS A 4 -9.31 14.36 17.25
N LYS A 5 -9.85 15.34 16.55
CA LYS A 5 -9.12 16.04 15.53
C LYS A 5 -7.92 16.78 16.14
N GLN A 6 -8.08 17.41 17.27
CA GLN A 6 -6.99 18.13 17.91
C GLN A 6 -5.93 17.17 18.40
N LEU A 7 -6.33 16.02 18.91
CA LEU A 7 -5.38 15.04 19.39
C LEU A 7 -4.54 14.50 18.23
N VAL A 8 -5.16 14.17 17.10
CA VAL A 8 -4.43 13.68 15.96
C VAL A 8 -3.46 14.76 15.46
N LYS A 9 -3.90 16.00 15.42
CA LYS A 9 -3.04 17.06 14.96
C LYS A 9 -1.84 17.20 15.88
N LYS A 10 -2.04 17.07 17.18
CA LYS A 10 -0.95 17.19 18.12
C LYS A 10 0.02 16.02 17.96
N MET A 11 -0.48 14.82 17.73
CA MET A 11 0.37 13.68 17.55
C MET A 11 1.19 13.81 16.28
N LEU A 12 0.59 14.32 15.23
CA LEU A 12 1.30 14.46 13.96
C LEU A 12 2.33 15.58 13.98
N ALA A 13 2.35 16.38 15.05
CA ALA A 13 3.37 17.40 15.17
C ALA A 13 4.70 16.74 15.53
N ASN A 14 4.67 15.49 16.02
CA ASN A 14 5.89 14.77 16.34
C ASN A 14 6.41 14.11 15.07
N PRO A 15 7.62 14.42 14.60
CA PRO A 15 8.10 13.92 13.33
C PRO A 15 8.13 12.40 13.23
N ALA A 16 8.46 11.71 14.32
CA ALA A 16 8.52 10.26 14.28
C ALA A 16 7.12 9.66 14.12
N VAL A 17 6.14 10.22 14.82
CA VAL A 17 4.78 9.74 14.74
C VAL A 17 4.21 10.04 13.36
N LYS A 18 4.51 11.23 12.83
CA LYS A 18 4.00 11.60 11.52
C LYS A 18 4.57 10.67 10.45
N ALA A 19 5.84 10.31 10.55
CA ALA A 19 6.45 9.45 9.56
C ALA A 19 5.75 8.09 9.53
N ARG A 20 5.43 7.52 10.69
CA ARG A 20 4.72 6.27 10.72
C ARG A 20 3.32 6.39 10.18
N TYR A 21 2.65 7.49 10.51
CA TYR A 21 1.30 7.71 10.04
C TYR A 21 1.28 7.79 8.50
N ASP A 22 2.24 8.50 7.93
CA ASP A 22 2.30 8.67 6.48
C ASP A 22 2.55 7.34 5.78
N VAL A 23 3.42 6.49 6.35
CA VAL A 23 3.69 5.19 5.77
C VAL A 23 2.44 4.32 5.82
N GLN A 24 1.74 4.29 6.95
CA GLN A 24 0.54 3.49 7.05
C GLN A 24 -0.55 3.98 6.12
N LYS A 25 -0.63 5.31 5.94
CA LYS A 25 -1.64 5.86 5.06
C LYS A 25 -1.39 5.42 3.63
N GLU A 26 -0.14 5.35 3.21
CA GLU A 26 0.19 4.91 1.88
C GLU A 26 -0.11 3.42 1.70
N GLU A 27 0.13 2.61 2.73
CA GLU A 27 -0.16 1.20 2.66
C GLU A 27 -1.67 0.97 2.58
N PHE A 28 -2.45 1.70 3.35
CA PHE A 28 -3.90 1.57 3.28
C PHE A 28 -4.39 1.99 1.90
N ALA A 29 -3.79 3.00 1.30
CA ALA A 29 -4.20 3.43 -0.03
C ALA A 29 -3.97 2.34 -1.07
N LEU A 30 -2.88 1.59 -0.95
CA LEU A 30 -2.60 0.51 -1.87
C LEU A 30 -3.65 -0.59 -1.74
N PHE A 31 -3.92 -1.06 -0.50
CA PHE A 31 -4.85 -2.15 -0.33
C PHE A 31 -6.28 -1.72 -0.69
N ASP A 32 -6.59 -0.45 -0.50
CA ASP A 32 -7.87 0.08 -0.91
C ASP A 32 -7.98 0.03 -2.42
N GLU A 33 -6.90 0.28 -3.14
CA GLU A 33 -6.91 0.22 -4.57
C GLU A 33 -7.12 -1.19 -5.08
N LEU A 34 -6.61 -2.19 -4.36
CA LEU A 34 -6.84 -3.58 -4.75
C LEU A 34 -8.33 -3.89 -4.69
N VAL A 35 -8.97 -3.51 -3.60
CA VAL A 35 -10.39 -3.76 -3.43
C VAL A 35 -11.20 -3.01 -4.47
N LYS A 36 -10.83 -1.76 -4.77
CA LYS A 36 -11.54 -0.98 -5.76
C LYS A 36 -11.39 -1.58 -7.15
N ALA A 37 -10.21 -2.08 -7.47
CA ALA A 37 -9.99 -2.68 -8.78
C ALA A 37 -10.83 -3.94 -8.93
N ARG A 38 -10.93 -4.74 -7.85
CA ARG A 38 -11.76 -5.94 -7.88
C ARG A 38 -13.23 -5.56 -8.07
N ALA A 39 -13.70 -4.59 -7.31
CA ALA A 39 -15.10 -4.17 -7.41
C ALA A 39 -15.39 -3.60 -8.79
N LYS A 40 -14.47 -2.85 -9.36
CA LYS A 40 -14.67 -2.27 -10.66
C LYS A 40 -14.73 -3.35 -11.72
N ALA A 41 -14.02 -4.44 -11.53
CA ALA A 41 -14.05 -5.56 -12.45
C ALA A 41 -15.29 -6.43 -12.26
N GLY A 42 -16.08 -6.16 -11.25
CA GLY A 42 -17.29 -6.93 -10.98
C GLY A 42 -16.99 -8.31 -10.42
N LEU A 43 -15.87 -8.47 -9.74
CA LEU A 43 -15.46 -9.78 -9.25
C LEU A 43 -15.60 -9.86 -7.75
N THR A 44 -15.92 -11.07 -7.25
CA THR A 44 -15.96 -11.31 -5.82
C THR A 44 -14.58 -11.80 -5.38
N GLN A 45 -14.39 -11.90 -4.09
CA GLN A 45 -13.12 -12.46 -3.58
C GLN A 45 -12.98 -13.91 -4.06
N ALA A 46 -14.08 -14.63 -4.15
CA ALA A 46 -14.04 -16.00 -4.63
C ALA A 46 -13.59 -16.07 -6.09
N ASP A 47 -14.04 -15.12 -6.90
CA ASP A 47 -13.65 -15.08 -8.30
C ASP A 47 -12.15 -14.84 -8.42
N VAL A 48 -11.61 -13.92 -7.63
CA VAL A 48 -10.20 -13.62 -7.69
C VAL A 48 -9.38 -14.80 -7.16
N ALA A 49 -9.87 -15.45 -6.10
CA ALA A 49 -9.18 -16.61 -5.55
C ALA A 49 -9.08 -17.70 -6.61
N GLU A 50 -10.14 -17.92 -7.35
CA GLU A 50 -10.12 -18.93 -8.39
C GLU A 50 -9.12 -18.56 -9.48
N ARG A 51 -9.12 -17.31 -9.92
CA ARG A 51 -8.20 -16.88 -10.95
C ARG A 51 -6.74 -16.96 -10.52
N MET A 52 -6.49 -16.76 -9.25
CA MET A 52 -5.14 -16.80 -8.72
C MET A 52 -4.74 -18.21 -8.26
N GLY A 53 -5.67 -19.17 -8.31
CA GLY A 53 -5.36 -20.52 -7.87
C GLY A 53 -5.18 -20.63 -6.38
N THR A 54 -5.96 -19.89 -5.62
CA THR A 54 -5.83 -19.89 -4.17
C THR A 54 -7.23 -19.90 -3.55
N GLN A 55 -7.30 -19.68 -2.24
CA GLN A 55 -8.55 -19.75 -1.51
C GLN A 55 -8.99 -18.37 -1.05
N VAL A 56 -10.28 -18.21 -0.79
CA VAL A 56 -10.83 -16.92 -0.37
C VAL A 56 -10.11 -16.32 0.84
N PRO A 57 -9.79 -17.08 1.89
CA PRO A 57 -9.10 -16.48 3.03
C PRO A 57 -7.78 -15.81 2.65
N ALA A 58 -7.09 -16.35 1.63
CA ALA A 58 -5.84 -15.73 1.18
C ALA A 58 -6.11 -14.37 0.55
N ILE A 59 -7.20 -14.26 -0.22
CA ILE A 59 -7.55 -12.98 -0.84
C ILE A 59 -7.99 -11.99 0.24
N SER A 60 -8.76 -12.46 1.21
CA SER A 60 -9.21 -11.59 2.28
C SER A 60 -8.02 -11.03 3.06
N ARG A 61 -7.02 -11.88 3.35
CA ARG A 61 -5.84 -11.41 4.06
C ARG A 61 -5.04 -10.44 3.21
N LEU A 62 -4.97 -10.70 1.91
CA LEU A 62 -4.23 -9.83 1.02
C LEU A 62 -4.87 -8.46 0.97
N GLU A 63 -6.17 -8.39 0.89
CA GLU A 63 -6.87 -7.11 0.82
C GLU A 63 -6.84 -6.36 2.16
N SER A 64 -6.56 -7.07 3.24
CA SER A 64 -6.46 -6.46 4.54
C SER A 64 -5.02 -6.34 4.99
N GLY A 65 -4.10 -6.40 4.08
CA GLY A 65 -2.69 -6.52 4.38
C GLY A 65 -2.16 -5.59 5.47
N ALA A 66 -2.59 -4.36 5.46
CA ALA A 66 -2.09 -3.41 6.43
C ALA A 66 -2.49 -3.74 7.86
N ARG A 67 -3.47 -4.63 8.04
CA ARG A 67 -3.94 -4.98 9.35
C ARG A 67 -3.31 -6.26 9.87
N SER A 68 -2.48 -6.90 9.10
CA SER A 68 -1.87 -8.15 9.47
C SER A 68 -0.37 -7.99 9.55
N PRO A 69 0.13 -7.56 10.68
CA PRO A 69 1.54 -7.33 10.82
C PRO A 69 2.33 -8.56 10.43
N GLY A 70 3.38 -8.38 9.72
CA GLY A 70 4.20 -9.50 9.31
C GLY A 70 3.73 -10.24 8.08
N HIS A 71 2.61 -9.82 7.50
CA HIS A 71 2.09 -10.49 6.32
C HIS A 71 2.00 -9.54 5.15
N SER A 72 3.08 -8.93 4.76
CA SER A 72 3.09 -8.06 3.59
C SER A 72 3.15 -8.90 2.34
N PRO A 73 2.30 -8.64 1.37
CA PRO A 73 2.35 -9.39 0.12
C PRO A 73 3.59 -9.03 -0.67
N SER A 74 4.09 -9.97 -1.43
CA SER A 74 5.23 -9.70 -2.29
C SER A 74 4.76 -9.01 -3.56
N ILE A 75 5.68 -8.41 -4.29
CA ILE A 75 5.36 -7.79 -5.57
C ILE A 75 4.77 -8.85 -6.51
N ALA A 76 5.32 -10.06 -6.49
CA ALA A 76 4.80 -11.11 -7.35
C ALA A 76 3.34 -11.42 -7.03
N THR A 77 2.99 -11.45 -5.76
CA THR A 77 1.61 -11.71 -5.37
C THR A 77 0.70 -10.57 -5.83
N LEU A 78 1.17 -9.33 -5.69
CA LEU A 78 0.39 -8.18 -6.13
C LEU A 78 0.21 -8.19 -7.64
N GLN A 79 1.22 -8.64 -8.40
CA GLN A 79 1.09 -8.73 -9.83
C GLN A 79 0.05 -9.79 -10.22
N ARG A 80 0.01 -10.90 -9.51
CA ARG A 80 -0.97 -11.93 -9.78
C ARG A 80 -2.38 -11.44 -9.48
N TYR A 81 -2.53 -10.67 -8.40
CA TYR A 81 -3.84 -10.11 -8.07
C TYR A 81 -4.24 -9.12 -9.16
N ALA A 82 -3.33 -8.26 -9.58
CA ALA A 82 -3.62 -7.27 -10.61
C ALA A 82 -4.06 -7.96 -11.90
N ASP A 83 -3.36 -9.03 -12.29
CA ASP A 83 -3.74 -9.75 -13.49
C ASP A 83 -5.15 -10.35 -13.32
N ALA A 84 -5.46 -10.87 -12.14
CA ALA A 84 -6.76 -11.50 -11.91
C ALA A 84 -7.91 -10.53 -12.06
N VAL A 85 -7.69 -9.25 -11.75
CA VAL A 85 -8.73 -8.24 -11.86
C VAL A 85 -8.60 -7.40 -13.14
N GLY A 86 -7.78 -7.86 -14.07
CA GLY A 86 -7.67 -7.18 -15.36
C GLY A 86 -6.84 -5.92 -15.34
N CYS A 87 -5.95 -5.79 -14.39
CA CYS A 87 -5.11 -4.61 -14.26
C CYS A 87 -3.65 -4.96 -14.38
N ARG A 88 -2.81 -3.95 -14.44
CA ARG A 88 -1.38 -4.14 -14.45
C ARG A 88 -0.82 -3.41 -13.25
N LEU A 89 0.00 -4.06 -12.48
CA LEU A 89 0.60 -3.43 -11.32
C LEU A 89 1.70 -2.48 -11.79
N VAL A 90 1.66 -1.26 -11.29
CA VAL A 90 2.69 -0.29 -11.60
C VAL A 90 3.32 0.13 -10.29
N VAL A 91 4.63 -0.03 -10.18
CA VAL A 91 5.34 0.33 -8.97
C VAL A 91 6.43 1.32 -9.36
N LYS A 92 6.51 2.42 -8.66
CA LYS A 92 7.57 3.35 -8.92
C LYS A 92 7.97 4.05 -7.66
N LEU A 93 9.19 4.54 -7.64
CA LEU A 93 9.71 5.24 -6.50
C LEU A 93 9.50 6.72 -6.70
N ALA A 94 8.93 7.39 -5.70
CA ALA A 94 8.75 8.82 -5.75
C ALA A 94 9.75 9.46 -4.80
N PRO A 95 10.39 10.52 -5.19
CA PRO A 95 11.37 11.17 -4.32
C PRO A 95 10.67 11.80 -3.13
N LYS A 96 11.37 11.83 -2.04
CA LYS A 96 10.79 12.47 -0.88
C LYS A 96 10.92 13.93 -1.08
N LYS A 97 9.96 14.65 -0.64
CA LYS A 97 9.97 15.97 -0.80
C LYS A 97 11.02 16.50 -0.06
N LYS A 98 11.44 17.31 0.07
CA LYS A 98 12.40 17.88 0.75
C LYS A 98 13.61 17.35 0.98
N THR A 99 13.85 16.44 0.92
CA THR A 99 14.96 15.84 1.23
C THR A 99 15.94 16.23 0.41
N THR A 100 15.70 16.60 -0.29
CA THR A 100 16.52 17.12 -1.06
C THR A 100 17.83 17.07 -0.82
N ALA A 101 18.11 17.58 -0.20
CA ALA A 101 19.35 17.71 0.04
C ALA A 101 20.19 16.70 -0.25
N VAL A 102 20.09 15.97 0.06
CA VAL A 102 20.87 14.99 -0.08
C VAL A 102 21.39 14.66 -1.20
N ARG A 103 21.51 14.83 -1.80
CA ARG A 103 21.95 14.48 -2.79
C ARG A 103 22.70 13.50 -2.97
N LEU A 104 22.77 12.86 -3.31
CA LEU A 104 23.45 11.84 -3.57
C LEU A 104 24.08 11.96 -4.81
N PRO A 105 24.79 12.74 -4.99
CA PRO A 105 25.45 12.94 -6.20
C PRO A 105 26.09 11.71 -6.65
N SER A 106 26.61 11.03 -5.76
CA SER A 106 27.34 9.89 -6.16
C SER A 106 26.55 9.06 -7.08
N LEU A 107 25.37 9.03 -6.90
CA LEU A 107 24.65 8.23 -7.70
C LEU A 107 24.72 8.59 -9.05
N LYS A 108 24.78 9.71 -9.34
CA LYS A 108 24.73 10.03 -10.60
C LYS A 108 25.83 9.66 -11.25
N ARG A 109 26.80 9.65 -10.74
CA ARG A 109 27.85 9.38 -11.44
C ARG A 109 27.85 8.16 -11.87
N ALA A 110 27.33 7.45 -11.26
CA ALA A 110 27.40 6.09 -11.56
C ALA A 110 27.02 5.96 -12.98
N ALA A 111 26.45 6.82 -13.46
CA ALA A 111 26.04 6.61 -14.79
C ALA A 111 27.12 6.71 -15.78
#